data_557973981028394fa8cd5c78def09436
#
_entry.id   557973981028394fa8cd5c78def09436
#
_cell.length_a   1.000
_cell.length_b   1.000
_cell.length_c   1.000
_cell.angle_alpha   90.00
_cell.angle_beta   90.00
_cell.angle_gamma   90.00
#
_symmetry.space_group_name_H-M   'P 1'
#
loop_
_entity.id
_entity.type
_entity.pdbx_description
1 polymer ?
#
loop_
_entity_poly.entity_id
_entity_poly.type
_entity_poly.pdbx_seq_one_letter_code
_entity_poly.pdbx_strand_id
1 'polypeptide(L)'
;FDAVTDYLQNNSSELDGFIRYWDETLCSKTIPSGEIEGIRIFSIHKSKGLEFHTVLLPFCDWKLENETNNQLVWCAPQEAPFNALDILPINYSTQMAESIYGNDYLHERLQLWVDNLNLLYVAFTRAGKNLIIWSRKGQKGTMSELLANTLPMVALKEGIEWEEDCYEQGELCPSE
;
A
#
# COMPACT_ATOMS: atom_id res chain seq x y z
N PHE A 1 -1.73 -7.02 -31.61
CA PHE A 1 -2.69 -7.31 -32.69
C PHE A 1 -4.11 -7.41 -32.15
N ASP A 2 -4.37 -8.09 -31.03
CA ASP A 2 -5.71 -8.29 -30.48
C ASP A 2 -6.45 -6.95 -30.23
N ALA A 3 -5.77 -5.97 -29.66
CA ALA A 3 -6.35 -4.64 -29.42
C ALA A 3 -6.71 -3.88 -30.72
N VAL A 4 -5.98 -4.12 -31.82
CA VAL A 4 -6.33 -3.58 -33.13
C VAL A 4 -7.56 -4.28 -33.68
N THR A 5 -7.62 -5.59 -33.53
CA THR A 5 -8.77 -6.38 -33.98
C THR A 5 -10.05 -5.99 -33.22
N ASP A 6 -9.96 -5.83 -31.89
CA ASP A 6 -11.05 -5.38 -31.05
C ASP A 6 -11.54 -3.97 -31.43
N TYR A 7 -10.60 -3.07 -31.74
CA TYR A 7 -10.94 -1.73 -32.20
C TYR A 7 -11.72 -1.77 -33.53
N LEU A 8 -11.23 -2.55 -34.49
CA LEU A 8 -11.83 -2.67 -35.83
C LEU A 8 -13.22 -3.33 -35.86
N GLN A 9 -13.56 -4.10 -34.80
CA GLN A 9 -14.92 -4.66 -34.70
C GLN A 9 -16.01 -3.60 -34.48
N ASN A 10 -15.67 -2.47 -33.84
CA ASN A 10 -16.62 -1.47 -33.42
C ASN A 10 -16.38 -0.07 -34.03
N ASN A 11 -15.30 0.10 -34.77
CA ASN A 11 -14.88 1.40 -35.31
C ASN A 11 -14.45 1.28 -36.78
N SER A 12 -14.40 2.42 -37.46
CA SER A 12 -13.84 2.47 -38.82
C SER A 12 -12.34 2.20 -38.85
N SER A 13 -11.84 1.69 -39.95
CA SER A 13 -10.41 1.35 -40.15
C SER A 13 -9.52 2.58 -40.41
N GLU A 14 -9.86 3.74 -39.85
CA GLU A 14 -9.09 4.96 -39.98
C GLU A 14 -7.94 4.98 -38.96
N LEU A 15 -6.72 5.24 -39.46
CA LEU A 15 -5.51 5.25 -38.64
C LEU A 15 -5.56 6.34 -37.54
N ASP A 16 -6.04 7.52 -37.89
CA ASP A 16 -6.15 8.65 -36.94
C ASP A 16 -7.13 8.33 -35.78
N GLY A 17 -8.20 7.61 -36.07
CA GLY A 17 -9.14 7.11 -35.06
C GLY A 17 -8.49 6.12 -34.08
N PHE A 18 -7.67 5.22 -34.61
CA PHE A 18 -6.95 4.26 -33.77
C PHE A 18 -5.85 4.94 -32.94
N ILE A 19 -5.14 5.93 -33.47
CA ILE A 19 -4.12 6.69 -32.70
C ILE A 19 -4.77 7.41 -31.54
N ARG A 20 -5.90 8.08 -31.72
CA ARG A 20 -6.65 8.70 -30.61
C ARG A 20 -7.10 7.67 -29.57
N TYR A 21 -7.62 6.55 -30.01
CA TYR A 21 -8.03 5.47 -29.09
C TYR A 21 -6.83 4.90 -28.32
N TRP A 22 -5.66 4.84 -28.93
CA TRP A 22 -4.41 4.47 -28.26
C TRP A 22 -4.08 5.48 -27.16
N ASP A 23 -4.02 6.77 -27.48
CA ASP A 23 -3.63 7.83 -26.55
C ASP A 23 -4.63 7.99 -25.38
N GLU A 24 -5.92 7.87 -25.67
CA GLU A 24 -6.98 8.06 -24.66
C GLU A 24 -7.26 6.82 -23.81
N THR A 25 -7.04 5.62 -24.33
CA THR A 25 -7.53 4.40 -23.69
C THR A 25 -6.49 3.29 -23.60
N LEU A 26 -5.84 2.92 -24.72
CA LEU A 26 -4.97 1.75 -24.75
C LEU A 26 -3.65 1.94 -24.04
N CYS A 27 -3.07 3.14 -24.09
CA CYS A 27 -1.79 3.44 -23.41
C CYS A 27 -1.84 3.21 -21.89
N SER A 28 -3.03 3.30 -21.30
CA SER A 28 -3.26 3.06 -19.86
C SER A 28 -3.71 1.64 -19.52
N LYS A 29 -4.07 0.82 -20.53
CA LYS A 29 -4.49 -0.57 -20.30
C LYS A 29 -3.29 -1.48 -20.11
N THR A 30 -3.34 -2.28 -19.07
CA THR A 30 -2.41 -3.39 -18.87
C THR A 30 -2.73 -4.51 -19.86
N ILE A 31 -1.72 -5.01 -20.55
CA ILE A 31 -1.84 -6.22 -21.36
C ILE A 31 -1.98 -7.39 -20.38
N PRO A 32 -3.09 -8.17 -20.42
CA PRO A 32 -3.16 -9.38 -19.63
C PRO A 32 -2.06 -10.32 -20.10
N SER A 33 -1.03 -10.49 -19.28
CA SER A 33 -0.05 -11.54 -19.50
C SER A 33 -0.75 -12.87 -19.27
N GLY A 34 -0.80 -13.73 -20.28
CA GLY A 34 -1.12 -15.14 -20.08
C GLY A 34 -0.16 -15.76 -19.06
N GLU A 35 -0.24 -17.06 -18.83
CA GLU A 35 0.70 -17.81 -17.97
C GLU A 35 2.12 -17.73 -18.51
N ILE A 36 2.77 -16.58 -18.29
CA ILE A 36 4.18 -16.38 -18.63
C ILE A 36 4.98 -16.69 -17.37
N GLU A 37 5.91 -17.62 -17.49
CA GLU A 37 6.94 -17.82 -16.48
C GLU A 37 7.73 -16.52 -16.32
N GLY A 38 7.73 -15.94 -15.11
CA GLY A 38 8.41 -14.70 -14.86
C GLY A 38 8.08 -14.08 -13.50
N ILE A 39 8.76 -12.97 -13.21
CA ILE A 39 8.51 -12.20 -11.98
C ILE A 39 7.19 -11.46 -12.14
N ARG A 40 6.25 -11.74 -11.23
CA ARG A 40 4.94 -11.07 -11.19
C ARG A 40 4.97 -9.88 -10.25
N ILE A 41 4.53 -8.73 -10.74
CA ILE A 41 4.46 -7.50 -9.95
C ILE A 41 3.00 -7.20 -9.63
N PHE A 42 2.71 -7.06 -8.33
CA PHE A 42 1.36 -6.77 -7.82
C PHE A 42 1.40 -5.61 -6.83
N SER A 43 0.30 -4.88 -6.72
CA SER A 43 0.05 -4.11 -5.49
C SER A 43 -0.35 -5.05 -4.36
N ILE A 44 -0.06 -4.70 -3.12
CA ILE A 44 -0.40 -5.51 -1.93
C ILE A 44 -1.91 -5.81 -1.91
N HIS A 45 -2.77 -4.84 -2.26
CA HIS A 45 -4.21 -5.04 -2.32
C HIS A 45 -4.64 -6.12 -3.33
N LYS A 46 -4.00 -6.14 -4.50
CA LYS A 46 -4.30 -7.13 -5.55
C LYS A 46 -3.78 -8.53 -5.21
N SER A 47 -2.82 -8.64 -4.29
CA SER A 47 -2.28 -9.92 -3.84
C SER A 47 -3.13 -10.59 -2.75
N LYS A 48 -4.16 -9.92 -2.23
CA LYS A 48 -5.03 -10.46 -1.19
C LYS A 48 -5.68 -11.77 -1.64
N GLY A 49 -5.54 -12.84 -0.84
CA GLY A 49 -6.05 -14.18 -1.15
C GLY A 49 -5.16 -15.03 -2.04
N LEU A 50 -4.07 -14.47 -2.58
CA LEU A 50 -3.07 -15.24 -3.33
C LEU A 50 -1.94 -15.69 -2.40
N GLU A 51 -1.23 -16.75 -2.80
CA GLU A 51 -0.02 -17.23 -2.14
C GLU A 51 1.07 -17.44 -3.20
N PHE A 52 2.30 -17.09 -2.84
CA PHE A 52 3.46 -17.22 -3.72
C PHE A 52 4.58 -17.93 -2.98
N HIS A 53 5.34 -18.77 -3.68
CA HIS A 53 6.50 -19.45 -3.11
C HIS A 53 7.49 -18.45 -2.49
N THR A 54 7.83 -17.42 -3.22
CA THR A 54 8.74 -16.35 -2.80
C THR A 54 8.09 -14.99 -3.02
N VAL A 55 8.12 -14.14 -2.00
CA VAL A 55 7.67 -12.74 -2.07
C VAL A 55 8.84 -11.80 -1.83
N LEU A 56 9.01 -10.86 -2.75
CA LEU A 56 9.94 -9.75 -2.63
C LEU A 56 9.15 -8.48 -2.33
N LEU A 57 9.48 -7.80 -1.25
CA LEU A 57 8.89 -6.52 -0.86
C LEU A 57 9.99 -5.43 -0.83
N PRO A 58 10.33 -4.85 -2.01
CA PRO A 58 11.52 -4.03 -2.17
C PRO A 58 11.40 -2.60 -1.61
N PHE A 59 10.20 -2.15 -1.25
CA PHE A 59 9.94 -0.77 -0.79
C PHE A 59 9.00 -0.77 0.42
N CYS A 60 9.44 -1.42 1.52
CA CYS A 60 8.66 -1.48 2.76
C CYS A 60 8.87 -0.21 3.60
N ASP A 61 8.69 0.96 3.00
CA ASP A 61 8.99 2.26 3.61
C ASP A 61 7.84 3.28 3.47
N TRP A 62 6.61 2.82 3.21
CA TRP A 62 5.44 3.72 3.13
C TRP A 62 5.10 4.33 4.49
N LYS A 63 4.47 5.48 4.47
CA LYS A 63 4.06 6.20 5.67
C LYS A 63 2.92 5.49 6.40
N LEU A 64 2.98 5.46 7.73
CA LEU A 64 1.88 5.00 8.59
C LEU A 64 0.68 5.95 8.54
N GLU A 65 0.94 7.23 8.33
CA GLU A 65 -0.05 8.27 8.13
C GLU A 65 0.21 8.93 6.77
N ASN A 66 -0.73 8.83 5.86
CA ASN A 66 -0.68 9.60 4.63
C ASN A 66 -1.28 10.97 4.91
N GLU A 67 -0.43 11.96 5.16
CA GLU A 67 -0.81 13.37 5.12
C GLU A 67 -1.04 13.79 3.66
N THR A 68 -2.07 13.25 3.04
CA THR A 68 -2.52 13.79 1.77
C THR A 68 -3.33 15.03 2.07
N ASN A 69 -2.93 16.18 1.53
CA ASN A 69 -3.57 17.49 1.74
C ASN A 69 -5.08 17.55 1.38
N ASN A 70 -5.69 16.44 1.03
CA ASN A 70 -7.08 16.34 0.59
C ASN A 70 -7.87 15.21 1.27
N GLN A 71 -7.36 14.61 2.34
CA GLN A 71 -8.13 13.62 3.09
C GLN A 71 -9.13 14.34 3.97
N LEU A 72 -10.43 14.04 3.76
CA LEU A 72 -11.52 14.59 4.56
C LEU A 72 -11.92 13.59 5.65
N VAL A 73 -12.05 14.08 6.86
CA VAL A 73 -12.62 13.35 8.00
C VAL A 73 -14.00 13.92 8.28
N TRP A 74 -14.98 13.07 8.45
CA TRP A 74 -16.33 13.45 8.81
C TRP A 74 -16.43 13.55 10.33
N CYS A 75 -16.55 14.78 10.83
CA CYS A 75 -16.58 15.08 12.25
C CYS A 75 -17.97 15.53 12.69
N ALA A 76 -18.40 15.08 13.86
CA ALA A 76 -19.64 15.53 14.51
C ALA A 76 -19.30 16.39 15.72
N PRO A 77 -19.30 17.72 15.62
CA PRO A 77 -18.89 18.61 16.69
C PRO A 77 -19.86 18.51 17.87
N GLN A 78 -19.32 18.44 19.10
CA GLN A 78 -20.09 18.35 20.32
C GLN A 78 -20.29 19.72 21.00
N GLU A 79 -19.51 20.73 20.61
CA GLU A 79 -19.47 22.03 21.25
C GLU A 79 -20.30 23.07 20.50
N ALA A 80 -21.02 23.92 21.27
CA ALA A 80 -21.75 25.05 20.72
C ALA A 80 -20.77 26.13 20.21
N PRO A 81 -21.06 26.84 19.10
CA PRO A 81 -22.30 26.75 18.30
C PRO A 81 -22.26 25.67 17.20
N PHE A 82 -21.11 24.95 17.06
CA PHE A 82 -20.88 24.03 15.94
C PHE A 82 -21.72 22.75 16.01
N ASN A 83 -22.17 22.36 17.20
CA ASN A 83 -23.07 21.23 17.41
C ASN A 83 -24.48 21.41 16.82
N ALA A 84 -24.77 22.58 16.25
CA ALA A 84 -25.97 22.79 15.44
C ALA A 84 -25.85 22.15 14.04
N LEU A 85 -24.64 21.73 13.65
CA LEU A 85 -24.36 21.02 12.41
C LEU A 85 -24.12 19.56 12.72
N ASP A 86 -24.86 18.67 12.07
CA ASP A 86 -24.84 17.24 12.36
C ASP A 86 -23.47 16.62 12.02
N ILE A 87 -22.94 16.86 10.82
CA ILE A 87 -21.66 16.32 10.35
C ILE A 87 -20.97 17.34 9.45
N LEU A 88 -19.66 17.50 9.64
CA LEU A 88 -18.82 18.41 8.86
C LEU A 88 -17.63 17.68 8.25
N PRO A 89 -17.31 17.92 6.95
CA PRO A 89 -16.07 17.46 6.35
C PRO A 89 -14.92 18.40 6.74
N ILE A 90 -13.94 17.87 7.46
CA ILE A 90 -12.75 18.61 7.91
C ILE A 90 -11.51 18.00 7.23
N ASN A 91 -10.61 18.83 6.75
CA ASN A 91 -9.34 18.36 6.19
C ASN A 91 -8.48 17.73 7.30
N TYR A 92 -8.05 16.48 7.08
CA TYR A 92 -7.14 15.81 7.98
C TYR A 92 -5.79 16.53 8.01
N SER A 93 -5.41 17.04 9.17
CA SER A 93 -4.13 17.72 9.39
C SER A 93 -3.74 17.67 10.86
N THR A 94 -2.46 17.86 11.14
CA THR A 94 -1.95 17.93 12.53
C THR A 94 -2.56 19.05 13.35
N GLN A 95 -3.05 20.12 12.71
CA GLN A 95 -3.75 21.23 13.36
C GLN A 95 -5.09 20.80 13.99
N MET A 96 -5.72 19.73 13.50
CA MET A 96 -6.94 19.20 14.13
C MET A 96 -6.72 18.74 15.57
N ALA A 97 -5.50 18.29 15.91
CA ALA A 97 -5.16 17.81 17.25
C ALA A 97 -5.36 18.87 18.34
N GLU A 98 -5.18 20.16 18.00
CA GLU A 98 -5.31 21.30 18.91
C GLU A 98 -6.69 22.00 18.82
N SER A 99 -7.62 21.42 18.06
CA SER A 99 -8.96 21.95 17.84
C SER A 99 -10.04 21.15 18.59
N ILE A 100 -11.30 21.60 18.50
CA ILE A 100 -12.47 20.86 18.99
C ILE A 100 -12.62 19.47 18.34
N TYR A 101 -11.91 19.19 17.24
CA TYR A 101 -11.87 17.92 16.52
C TYR A 101 -10.69 17.03 16.92
N GLY A 102 -9.99 17.32 18.01
CA GLY A 102 -8.81 16.56 18.46
C GLY A 102 -9.09 15.07 18.68
N ASN A 103 -10.27 14.72 19.18
CA ASN A 103 -10.68 13.32 19.36
C ASN A 103 -10.90 12.63 18.01
N ASP A 104 -11.54 13.31 17.05
CA ASP A 104 -11.77 12.78 15.72
C ASP A 104 -10.43 12.56 15.01
N TYR A 105 -9.48 13.50 15.16
CA TYR A 105 -8.11 13.36 14.66
C TYR A 105 -7.40 12.13 15.21
N LEU A 106 -7.44 11.92 16.53
CA LEU A 106 -6.79 10.77 17.16
C LEU A 106 -7.43 9.45 16.72
N HIS A 107 -8.75 9.43 16.56
CA HIS A 107 -9.47 8.24 16.09
C HIS A 107 -9.08 7.89 14.64
N GLU A 108 -9.11 8.88 13.76
CA GLU A 108 -8.72 8.70 12.34
C GLU A 108 -7.25 8.26 12.22
N ARG A 109 -6.37 8.90 13.00
CA ARG A 109 -4.96 8.53 13.07
C ARG A 109 -4.75 7.08 13.47
N LEU A 110 -5.45 6.62 14.50
CA LEU A 110 -5.40 5.23 14.95
C LEU A 110 -5.89 4.28 13.85
N GLN A 111 -6.98 4.65 13.17
CA GLN A 111 -7.52 3.86 12.07
C GLN A 111 -6.52 3.73 10.92
N LEU A 112 -5.86 4.83 10.52
CA LEU A 112 -4.82 4.82 9.50
C LEU A 112 -3.65 3.89 9.87
N TRP A 113 -3.24 3.90 11.13
CA TRP A 113 -2.18 3.01 11.60
C TRP A 113 -2.60 1.54 11.54
N VAL A 114 -3.81 1.22 11.99
CA VAL A 114 -4.35 -0.13 11.93
C VAL A 114 -4.46 -0.62 10.50
N ASP A 115 -4.92 0.23 9.58
CA ASP A 115 -5.05 -0.12 8.17
C ASP A 115 -3.69 -0.39 7.51
N ASN A 116 -2.67 0.41 7.83
CA ASN A 116 -1.31 0.20 7.35
C ASN A 116 -0.66 -1.06 7.95
N LEU A 117 -0.93 -1.38 9.22
CA LEU A 117 -0.50 -2.65 9.84
C LEU A 117 -1.19 -3.85 9.18
N ASN A 118 -2.48 -3.75 8.88
CA ASN A 118 -3.21 -4.77 8.15
C ASN A 118 -2.64 -4.97 6.75
N LEU A 119 -2.23 -3.87 6.08
CA LEU A 119 -1.57 -3.94 4.78
C LEU A 119 -0.23 -4.68 4.87
N LEU A 120 0.57 -4.41 5.90
CA LEU A 120 1.81 -5.13 6.18
C LEU A 120 1.55 -6.62 6.41
N TYR A 121 0.55 -6.94 7.26
CA TYR A 121 0.14 -8.32 7.50
C TYR A 121 -0.26 -9.04 6.21
N VAL A 122 -1.06 -8.40 5.36
CA VAL A 122 -1.41 -8.97 4.05
C VAL A 122 -0.16 -9.23 3.22
N ALA A 123 0.78 -8.27 3.13
CA ALA A 123 2.00 -8.44 2.35
C ALA A 123 2.85 -9.63 2.84
N PHE A 124 3.05 -9.73 4.15
CA PHE A 124 3.89 -10.77 4.76
C PHE A 124 3.29 -12.16 4.62
N THR A 125 1.98 -12.28 4.77
CA THR A 125 1.27 -13.56 4.67
C THR A 125 1.07 -14.07 3.24
N ARG A 126 1.61 -13.38 2.23
CA ARG A 126 1.60 -13.87 0.84
C ARG A 126 2.71 -14.87 0.56
N ALA A 127 3.76 -14.86 1.36
CA ALA A 127 4.90 -15.75 1.19
C ALA A 127 4.59 -17.15 1.78
N GLY A 128 4.61 -18.17 0.93
CA GLY A 128 4.47 -19.56 1.37
C GLY A 128 5.79 -20.14 1.88
N LYS A 129 6.93 -19.70 1.36
CA LYS A 129 8.27 -20.21 1.72
C LYS A 129 9.27 -19.10 2.04
N ASN A 130 9.50 -18.18 1.11
CA ASN A 130 10.51 -17.15 1.27
C ASN A 130 9.88 -15.76 1.29
N LEU A 131 10.26 -14.95 2.27
CA LEU A 131 9.90 -13.54 2.36
C LEU A 131 11.16 -12.70 2.43
N ILE A 132 11.38 -11.86 1.43
CA ILE A 132 12.52 -10.97 1.35
C ILE A 132 12.01 -9.53 1.35
N ILE A 133 12.42 -8.75 2.34
CA ILE A 133 11.97 -7.38 2.55
C ILE A 133 13.16 -6.45 2.46
N TRP A 134 12.99 -5.39 1.74
CA TRP A 134 13.96 -4.31 1.67
C TRP A 134 13.28 -2.97 1.89
N SER A 135 13.88 -2.14 2.74
CA SER A 135 13.36 -0.80 3.04
C SER A 135 14.51 0.19 3.25
N ARG A 136 14.22 1.47 3.06
CA ARG A 136 15.19 2.54 3.38
C ARG A 136 15.21 2.80 4.87
N LYS A 137 16.42 2.96 5.43
CA LYS A 137 16.65 3.29 6.85
C LYS A 137 16.30 4.75 7.15
N GLY A 138 15.72 5.01 8.31
CA GLY A 138 15.73 6.32 8.95
C GLY A 138 14.63 7.31 8.60
N GLN A 139 13.53 6.88 8.01
CA GLN A 139 12.37 7.78 7.81
C GLN A 139 11.36 7.64 8.96
N LYS A 140 11.14 8.74 9.70
CA LYS A 140 10.14 8.80 10.78
C LYS A 140 8.71 8.62 10.27
N GLY A 141 7.89 7.93 11.06
CA GLY A 141 6.48 7.70 10.74
C GLY A 141 6.25 6.75 9.56
N THR A 142 7.22 5.91 9.25
CA THR A 142 7.13 4.93 8.16
C THR A 142 7.10 3.50 8.69
N MET A 143 6.68 2.58 7.82
CA MET A 143 6.75 1.15 8.11
C MET A 143 8.19 0.68 8.33
N SER A 144 9.14 1.28 7.64
CA SER A 144 10.58 1.03 7.82
C SER A 144 11.06 1.32 9.25
N GLU A 145 10.65 2.46 9.82
CA GLU A 145 10.97 2.79 11.23
C GLU A 145 10.34 1.79 12.19
N LEU A 146 9.08 1.41 11.96
CA LEU A 146 8.40 0.42 12.79
C LEU A 146 9.16 -0.92 12.77
N LEU A 147 9.55 -1.42 11.60
CA LEU A 147 10.30 -2.66 11.47
C LEU A 147 11.68 -2.54 12.12
N ALA A 148 12.42 -1.45 11.89
CA ALA A 148 13.72 -1.24 12.50
C ALA A 148 13.69 -1.21 14.04
N ASN A 149 12.59 -0.73 14.63
CA ASN A 149 12.41 -0.71 16.08
C ASN A 149 11.91 -2.04 16.66
N THR A 150 11.17 -2.83 15.88
CA THR A 150 10.54 -4.07 16.39
C THR A 150 11.37 -5.32 16.11
N LEU A 151 12.01 -5.42 14.94
CA LEU A 151 12.77 -6.62 14.57
C LEU A 151 13.92 -6.96 15.52
N PRO A 152 14.73 -6.00 16.04
CA PRO A 152 15.75 -6.32 17.04
C PRO A 152 15.18 -6.95 18.32
N MET A 153 13.98 -6.52 18.72
CA MET A 153 13.30 -7.09 19.90
C MET A 153 12.83 -8.52 19.63
N VAL A 154 12.36 -8.80 18.42
CA VAL A 154 11.96 -10.14 17.97
C VAL A 154 13.19 -11.04 17.88
N ALA A 155 14.27 -10.57 17.25
CA ALA A 155 15.53 -11.30 17.14
C ALA A 155 16.06 -11.70 18.50
N LEU A 156 16.11 -10.77 19.47
CA LEU A 156 16.55 -11.05 20.82
C LEU A 156 15.69 -12.12 21.51
N LYS A 157 14.38 -12.07 21.31
CA LYS A 157 13.45 -13.05 21.89
C LYS A 157 13.61 -14.46 21.29
N GLU A 158 13.87 -14.54 20.02
CA GLU A 158 14.04 -15.80 19.27
C GLU A 158 15.51 -16.31 19.30
N GLY A 159 16.44 -15.56 19.92
CA GLY A 159 17.85 -15.93 19.99
C GLY A 159 18.59 -15.83 18.65
N ILE A 160 18.12 -14.96 17.76
CA ILE A 160 18.70 -14.73 16.44
C ILE A 160 19.72 -13.60 16.55
N GLU A 161 20.90 -13.76 15.95
CA GLU A 161 21.87 -12.70 15.85
C GLU A 161 21.35 -11.58 14.96
N TRP A 162 21.34 -10.36 15.52
CA TRP A 162 20.97 -9.15 14.80
C TRP A 162 22.24 -8.44 14.32
N GLU A 163 22.47 -8.45 13.02
CA GLU A 163 23.44 -7.57 12.40
C GLU A 163 22.81 -6.21 12.11
N GLU A 164 23.59 -5.14 12.18
CA GLU A 164 23.14 -3.74 12.31
C GLU A 164 22.05 -3.28 11.31
N ASP A 165 21.92 -3.93 10.17
CA ASP A 165 20.97 -3.60 9.12
C ASP A 165 20.31 -4.81 8.45
N CYS A 166 20.53 -6.02 8.97
CA CYS A 166 20.03 -7.25 8.39
C CYS A 166 19.42 -8.18 9.44
N TYR A 167 18.26 -8.72 9.12
CA TYR A 167 17.58 -9.75 9.91
C TYR A 167 17.38 -10.96 9.02
N GLU A 168 18.00 -12.08 9.38
CA GLU A 168 17.86 -13.34 8.66
C GLU A 168 17.34 -14.42 9.58
N GLN A 169 16.34 -15.16 9.13
CA GLN A 169 15.78 -16.31 9.84
C GLN A 169 15.48 -17.44 8.87
N GLY A 170 16.12 -18.59 9.10
CA GLY A 170 15.96 -19.79 8.29
C GLY A 170 16.85 -19.79 7.04
N GLU A 171 16.58 -20.74 6.15
CA GLU A 171 17.31 -20.92 4.90
C GLU A 171 16.38 -20.70 3.70
N LEU A 172 16.94 -20.17 2.61
CA LEU A 172 16.19 -19.98 1.36
C LEU A 172 15.74 -21.34 0.81
N CYS A 173 14.44 -21.48 0.62
CA CYS A 173 13.83 -22.65 0.03
C CYS A 173 13.83 -22.49 -1.51
N PRO A 174 14.53 -23.33 -2.29
CA PRO A 174 14.48 -23.25 -3.75
C PRO A 174 13.09 -23.59 -4.27
N SER A 175 12.70 -22.99 -5.39
CA SER A 175 11.54 -23.43 -6.17
C SER A 175 11.88 -24.72 -6.90
N GLU A 176 11.03 -25.71 -6.79
CA GLU A 176 11.10 -26.93 -7.59
C GLU A 176 10.87 -26.64 -9.08
#